data_c0f57d028e63a704b879b0bc27265bc4
#
_entry.id   c0f57d028e63a704b879b0bc27265bc4
#
_cell.length_a   1.000
_cell.length_b   1.000
_cell.length_c   1.000
_cell.angle_alpha   90.00
_cell.angle_beta   90.00
_cell.angle_gamma   90.00
#
_symmetry.space_group_name_H-M   'P 1'
#
loop_
_entity.id
_entity.type
_entity.pdbx_description
1 polymer ?
#
loop_
_entity_poly.entity_id
_entity_poly.type
_entity_poly.pdbx_seq_one_letter_code
_entity_poly.pdbx_strand_id
1 'polypeptide(L)'
;MTHKKFIYFILFIFLFNCSTQKVTRIHGTLSLKSFENKVILNKTNTNDVLNLLGEPSTKSTFDDKIWIYIEQKKQNRSIVKLGKQYIKVNNTLVLYFNSKGLVYKKEFYNKDKLKVVKFAKKETVPKYSNNSFMYNFLSSFRDKINAPFRKKKIK
;
A
#
# COMPACT_ATOMS: atom_id res chain seq x y z
N MET A 1 -6.05 -52.23 30.06
CA MET A 1 -5.30 -51.71 28.85
C MET A 1 -6.16 -50.83 27.94
N THR A 2 -7.46 -50.99 27.91
CA THR A 2 -8.45 -50.24 27.12
C THR A 2 -8.63 -48.78 27.55
N HIS A 3 -8.68 -48.50 28.86
CA HIS A 3 -8.90 -47.15 29.37
C HIS A 3 -7.80 -46.15 28.98
N LYS A 4 -6.54 -46.55 28.92
CA LYS A 4 -5.44 -45.69 28.48
C LYS A 4 -5.57 -45.29 27.03
N LYS A 5 -5.98 -46.23 26.15
CA LYS A 5 -6.23 -45.92 24.72
C LYS A 5 -7.39 -44.97 24.52
N PHE A 6 -8.42 -45.06 25.34
CA PHE A 6 -9.58 -44.17 25.31
C PHE A 6 -9.22 -42.73 25.75
N ILE A 7 -8.34 -42.57 26.75
CA ILE A 7 -7.84 -41.28 27.18
C ILE A 7 -7.02 -40.59 26.06
N TYR A 8 -6.16 -41.32 25.37
CA TYR A 8 -5.42 -40.77 24.22
C TYR A 8 -6.33 -40.39 23.07
N PHE A 9 -7.41 -41.11 22.83
CA PHE A 9 -8.39 -40.77 21.80
C PHE A 9 -9.15 -39.49 22.15
N ILE A 10 -9.56 -39.29 23.40
CA ILE A 10 -10.18 -38.03 23.85
C ILE A 10 -9.19 -36.86 23.75
N LEU A 11 -7.94 -37.05 24.19
CA LEU A 11 -6.90 -36.04 24.06
C LEU A 11 -6.67 -35.61 22.60
N PHE A 12 -6.71 -36.58 21.70
CA PHE A 12 -6.56 -36.35 20.25
C PHE A 12 -7.71 -35.51 19.66
N ILE A 13 -8.95 -35.69 20.12
CA ILE A 13 -10.11 -34.90 19.71
C ILE A 13 -9.96 -33.43 20.13
N PHE A 14 -9.41 -33.15 21.31
CA PHE A 14 -9.17 -31.79 21.81
C PHE A 14 -8.14 -31.01 20.96
N LEU A 15 -7.24 -31.69 20.27
CA LEU A 15 -6.23 -31.03 19.41
C LEU A 15 -6.82 -30.49 18.09
N PHE A 16 -8.01 -30.92 17.66
CA PHE A 16 -8.64 -30.46 16.43
C PHE A 16 -9.46 -29.17 16.57
N ASN A 17 -9.62 -28.64 17.78
CA ASN A 17 -10.41 -27.42 18.03
C ASN A 17 -9.64 -26.11 17.75
N CYS A 18 -8.56 -26.13 16.99
CA CYS A 18 -7.85 -24.93 16.60
C CYS A 18 -8.57 -24.20 15.47
N SER A 19 -9.58 -23.39 15.82
CA SER A 19 -10.28 -22.49 14.90
C SER A 19 -9.35 -21.32 14.53
N THR A 20 -8.85 -21.32 13.31
CA THR A 20 -8.02 -20.23 12.80
C THR A 20 -8.88 -19.08 12.32
N GLN A 21 -8.98 -18.04 13.13
CA GLN A 21 -9.67 -16.80 12.72
C GLN A 21 -8.91 -16.14 11.56
N LYS A 22 -9.65 -15.82 10.49
CA LYS A 22 -9.11 -15.07 9.36
C LYS A 22 -8.98 -13.59 9.76
N VAL A 23 -7.76 -13.15 10.06
CA VAL A 23 -7.50 -11.74 10.37
C VAL A 23 -7.65 -10.92 9.09
N THR A 24 -8.55 -9.94 9.10
CA THR A 24 -8.75 -8.98 8.03
C THR A 24 -8.21 -7.63 8.48
N ARG A 25 -7.28 -7.05 7.71
CA ARG A 25 -6.78 -5.69 7.91
C ARG A 25 -7.42 -4.78 6.87
N ILE A 26 -7.95 -3.65 7.36
CA ILE A 26 -8.67 -2.67 6.55
C ILE A 26 -7.87 -1.38 6.59
N HIS A 27 -7.67 -0.77 5.42
CA HIS A 27 -7.01 0.52 5.26
C HIS A 27 -7.91 1.41 4.39
N GLY A 28 -8.04 2.66 4.77
CA GLY A 28 -8.84 3.68 4.09
C GLY A 28 -10.35 3.55 4.37
N THR A 29 -11.14 4.10 3.47
CA THR A 29 -12.60 4.20 3.61
C THR A 29 -13.28 2.87 3.32
N LEU A 30 -14.29 2.52 4.12
CA LEU A 30 -15.06 1.26 3.95
C LEU A 30 -16.12 1.39 2.87
N SER A 31 -16.36 0.29 2.14
CA SER A 31 -17.52 0.13 1.24
C SER A 31 -17.65 1.17 0.13
N LEU A 32 -16.52 1.59 -0.48
CA LEU A 32 -16.51 2.59 -1.55
C LEU A 32 -17.47 2.29 -2.70
N LYS A 33 -17.66 1.03 -3.05
CA LYS A 33 -18.61 0.64 -4.11
C LYS A 33 -20.05 1.03 -3.78
N SER A 34 -20.46 0.94 -2.52
CA SER A 34 -21.78 1.35 -2.08
C SER A 34 -21.95 2.87 -2.14
N PHE A 35 -20.90 3.60 -1.81
CA PHE A 35 -20.90 5.07 -1.83
C PHE A 35 -20.80 5.64 -3.24
N GLU A 36 -20.12 4.97 -4.17
CA GLU A 36 -20.09 5.36 -5.58
C GLU A 36 -21.50 5.60 -6.13
N ASN A 37 -22.46 4.72 -5.78
CA ASN A 37 -23.84 4.82 -6.24
C ASN A 37 -24.60 5.99 -5.59
N LYS A 38 -24.20 6.42 -4.39
CA LYS A 38 -24.82 7.55 -3.67
C LYS A 38 -24.34 8.92 -4.16
N VAL A 39 -23.16 8.98 -4.76
CA VAL A 39 -22.62 10.21 -5.34
C VAL A 39 -23.27 10.48 -6.69
N ILE A 40 -24.09 11.53 -6.75
CA ILE A 40 -24.83 11.95 -7.94
C ILE A 40 -24.07 13.12 -8.59
N LEU A 41 -23.75 12.99 -9.89
CA LEU A 41 -23.04 14.02 -10.66
C LEU A 41 -23.87 15.31 -10.71
N ASN A 42 -23.20 16.45 -10.63
CA ASN A 42 -23.74 17.81 -10.66
C ASN A 42 -24.77 18.12 -9.54
N LYS A 43 -24.93 17.23 -8.56
CA LYS A 43 -25.83 17.42 -7.41
C LYS A 43 -25.10 17.31 -6.08
N THR A 44 -24.26 16.29 -5.90
CA THR A 44 -23.49 16.07 -4.66
C THR A 44 -22.39 17.10 -4.53
N ASN A 45 -22.32 17.81 -3.41
CA ASN A 45 -21.27 18.79 -3.10
C ASN A 45 -20.16 18.22 -2.21
N THR A 46 -19.12 19.01 -1.98
CA THR A 46 -17.96 18.62 -1.11
C THR A 46 -18.39 18.26 0.30
N ASN A 47 -19.37 19.01 0.90
CA ASN A 47 -19.82 18.74 2.25
C ASN A 47 -20.64 17.43 2.32
N ASP A 48 -21.44 17.15 1.29
CA ASP A 48 -22.16 15.88 1.20
C ASP A 48 -21.19 14.71 1.11
N VAL A 49 -20.09 14.85 0.35
CA VAL A 49 -19.06 13.82 0.23
C VAL A 49 -18.35 13.62 1.56
N LEU A 50 -18.00 14.69 2.28
CA LEU A 50 -17.38 14.61 3.61
C LEU A 50 -18.31 13.92 4.63
N ASN A 51 -19.59 14.23 4.60
CA ASN A 51 -20.58 13.60 5.48
C ASN A 51 -20.78 12.11 5.16
N LEU A 52 -20.68 11.71 3.89
CA LEU A 52 -20.85 10.33 3.46
C LEU A 52 -19.62 9.46 3.63
N LEU A 53 -18.44 9.98 3.29
CA LEU A 53 -17.20 9.23 3.16
C LEU A 53 -16.12 9.65 4.18
N GLY A 54 -16.31 10.78 4.85
CA GLY A 54 -15.29 11.41 5.66
C GLY A 54 -14.21 12.09 4.81
N GLU A 55 -13.07 12.38 5.43
CA GLU A 55 -11.92 12.96 4.73
C GLU A 55 -11.37 12.02 3.66
N PRO A 56 -10.94 12.56 2.49
CA PRO A 56 -10.34 11.76 1.45
C PRO A 56 -9.00 11.16 1.91
N SER A 57 -8.66 9.98 1.40
CA SER A 57 -7.36 9.34 1.65
C SER A 57 -6.20 10.22 1.17
N THR A 58 -6.41 10.94 0.08
CA THR A 58 -5.49 11.97 -0.43
C THR A 58 -6.22 12.92 -1.38
N LYS A 59 -5.68 14.14 -1.52
CA LYS A 59 -6.07 15.11 -2.56
C LYS A 59 -4.96 15.15 -3.59
N SER A 60 -5.29 15.52 -4.84
CA SER A 60 -4.27 15.66 -5.87
C SER A 60 -3.31 16.79 -5.53
N THR A 61 -2.03 16.59 -5.76
CA THR A 61 -1.00 17.61 -5.57
C THR A 61 -1.10 18.76 -6.58
N PHE A 62 -1.72 18.52 -7.73
CA PHE A 62 -1.84 19.49 -8.83
C PHE A 62 -3.16 20.25 -8.82
N ASP A 63 -4.21 19.67 -8.24
CA ASP A 63 -5.54 20.28 -8.18
C ASP A 63 -6.28 19.77 -6.94
N ASP A 64 -6.46 20.65 -5.95
CA ASP A 64 -7.17 20.36 -4.70
C ASP A 64 -8.64 19.94 -4.88
N LYS A 65 -9.17 20.13 -6.10
CA LYS A 65 -10.53 19.73 -6.48
C LYS A 65 -10.64 18.26 -6.87
N ILE A 66 -9.55 17.50 -6.82
CA ILE A 66 -9.54 16.07 -7.11
C ILE A 66 -9.30 15.31 -5.81
N TRP A 67 -10.33 14.60 -5.34
CA TRP A 67 -10.29 13.82 -4.12
C TRP A 67 -10.23 12.33 -4.42
N ILE A 68 -9.33 11.64 -3.73
CA ILE A 68 -9.08 10.21 -3.93
C ILE A 68 -9.38 9.46 -2.64
N TYR A 69 -10.32 8.54 -2.72
CA TYR A 69 -10.68 7.62 -1.65
C TYR A 69 -10.17 6.22 -1.98
N ILE A 70 -9.57 5.56 -1.01
CA ILE A 70 -8.98 4.23 -1.18
C ILE A 70 -9.64 3.28 -0.17
N GLU A 71 -10.06 2.11 -0.62
CA GLU A 71 -10.49 0.99 0.20
C GLU A 71 -9.58 -0.21 -0.07
N GLN A 72 -8.79 -0.62 0.91
CA GLN A 72 -7.99 -1.81 0.80
C GLN A 72 -8.28 -2.77 1.94
N LYS A 73 -8.68 -4.00 1.61
CA LYS A 73 -8.85 -5.11 2.57
C LYS A 73 -7.83 -6.19 2.28
N LYS A 74 -6.94 -6.43 3.24
CA LYS A 74 -5.98 -7.53 3.22
C LYS A 74 -6.46 -8.63 4.14
N GLN A 75 -6.36 -9.87 3.72
CA GLN A 75 -6.75 -11.04 4.52
C GLN A 75 -5.63 -12.07 4.51
N ASN A 76 -5.40 -12.71 5.65
CA ASN A 76 -4.46 -13.81 5.73
C ASN A 76 -5.09 -15.08 5.14
N ARG A 77 -4.30 -15.84 4.41
CA ARG A 77 -4.67 -17.20 4.02
C ARG A 77 -4.60 -18.13 5.22
N SER A 78 -5.20 -19.31 5.09
CA SER A 78 -5.13 -20.37 6.12
C SER A 78 -3.68 -20.70 6.48
N ILE A 79 -3.47 -21.23 7.69
CA ILE A 79 -2.15 -21.66 8.20
C ILE A 79 -1.50 -22.68 7.24
N VAL A 80 -2.28 -23.56 6.62
CA VAL A 80 -1.81 -24.52 5.61
C VAL A 80 -1.09 -23.84 4.44
N LYS A 81 -1.43 -22.58 4.13
CA LYS A 81 -0.78 -21.73 3.11
C LYS A 81 0.20 -20.73 3.71
N LEU A 82 0.82 -21.08 4.85
CA LEU A 82 1.83 -20.28 5.57
C LEU A 82 1.34 -18.85 5.91
N GLY A 83 0.04 -18.65 6.12
CA GLY A 83 -0.51 -17.35 6.52
C GLY A 83 -0.28 -16.20 5.53
N LYS A 84 0.15 -16.47 4.28
CA LYS A 84 0.44 -15.43 3.29
C LYS A 84 -0.74 -14.48 3.12
N GLN A 85 -0.47 -13.19 3.15
CA GLN A 85 -1.47 -12.14 2.95
C GLN A 85 -1.86 -12.04 1.47
N TYR A 86 -3.13 -11.77 1.25
CA TYR A 86 -3.64 -11.44 -0.08
C TYR A 86 -4.62 -10.27 0.00
N ILE A 87 -4.70 -9.51 -1.07
CA ILE A 87 -5.62 -8.38 -1.19
C ILE A 87 -6.99 -8.95 -1.58
N LYS A 88 -7.96 -8.81 -0.68
CA LYS A 88 -9.36 -9.22 -0.91
C LYS A 88 -10.12 -8.15 -1.67
N VAL A 89 -9.97 -6.89 -1.26
CA VAL A 89 -10.61 -5.72 -1.87
C VAL A 89 -9.52 -4.67 -2.10
N ASN A 90 -9.55 -4.03 -3.26
CA ASN A 90 -8.75 -2.86 -3.57
C ASN A 90 -9.56 -1.99 -4.53
N ASN A 91 -10.25 -1.02 -3.95
CA ASN A 91 -11.10 -0.09 -4.66
C ASN A 91 -10.53 1.31 -4.51
N THR A 92 -10.65 2.10 -5.55
CA THR A 92 -10.29 3.52 -5.55
C THR A 92 -11.43 4.30 -6.21
N LEU A 93 -11.91 5.31 -5.52
CA LEU A 93 -12.91 6.26 -6.03
C LEU A 93 -12.24 7.61 -6.16
N VAL A 94 -12.23 8.15 -7.38
CA VAL A 94 -11.72 9.49 -7.70
C VAL A 94 -12.89 10.39 -7.99
N LEU A 95 -12.99 11.48 -7.26
CA LEU A 95 -14.03 12.50 -7.41
C LEU A 95 -13.42 13.79 -7.88
N TYR A 96 -14.01 14.39 -8.91
CA TYR A 96 -13.59 15.64 -9.50
C TYR A 96 -14.65 16.71 -9.20
N PHE A 97 -14.24 17.81 -8.59
CA PHE A 97 -15.12 18.91 -8.22
C PHE A 97 -14.92 20.11 -9.14
N ASN A 98 -16.03 20.76 -9.48
CA ASN A 98 -15.99 22.02 -10.22
C ASN A 98 -15.69 23.22 -9.27
N SER A 99 -15.64 24.45 -9.83
CA SER A 99 -15.39 25.68 -9.04
C SER A 99 -16.48 25.96 -7.99
N LYS A 100 -17.68 25.40 -8.15
CA LYS A 100 -18.79 25.51 -7.17
C LYS A 100 -18.76 24.42 -6.11
N GLY A 101 -17.76 23.52 -6.11
CA GLY A 101 -17.65 22.40 -5.18
C GLY A 101 -18.61 21.25 -5.46
N LEU A 102 -19.19 21.14 -6.68
CA LEU A 102 -20.05 20.02 -7.07
C LEU A 102 -19.25 18.96 -7.82
N VAL A 103 -19.55 17.67 -7.56
CA VAL A 103 -18.92 16.55 -8.29
C VAL A 103 -19.41 16.55 -9.73
N TYR A 104 -18.51 16.84 -10.68
CA TYR A 104 -18.86 16.80 -12.11
C TYR A 104 -18.40 15.52 -12.80
N LYS A 105 -17.42 14.80 -12.22
CA LYS A 105 -16.92 13.53 -12.74
C LYS A 105 -16.55 12.61 -11.59
N LYS A 106 -16.81 11.32 -11.74
CA LYS A 106 -16.36 10.27 -10.81
C LYS A 106 -15.78 9.11 -11.57
N GLU A 107 -14.74 8.51 -11.04
CA GLU A 107 -14.10 7.32 -11.60
C GLU A 107 -13.92 6.27 -10.51
N PHE A 108 -14.34 5.04 -10.80
CA PHE A 108 -14.21 3.93 -9.88
C PHE A 108 -13.30 2.85 -10.47
N TYR A 109 -12.28 2.50 -9.70
CA TYR A 109 -11.32 1.47 -10.04
C TYR A 109 -11.41 0.34 -9.02
N ASN A 110 -11.65 -0.87 -9.48
CA ASN A 110 -11.67 -2.06 -8.65
C ASN A 110 -10.36 -2.86 -8.84
N LYS A 111 -10.25 -3.95 -8.07
CA LYS A 111 -9.09 -4.85 -8.12
C LYS A 111 -8.81 -5.40 -9.53
N ASP A 112 -9.84 -5.62 -10.35
CA ASP A 112 -9.72 -6.25 -11.67
C ASP A 112 -9.07 -5.31 -12.70
N LYS A 113 -9.11 -3.99 -12.44
CA LYS A 113 -8.44 -2.95 -13.23
C LYS A 113 -6.99 -2.71 -12.82
N LEU A 114 -6.48 -3.43 -11.80
CA LEU A 114 -5.08 -3.31 -11.38
C LEU A 114 -4.15 -3.86 -12.46
N LYS A 115 -3.29 -3.00 -12.98
CA LYS A 115 -2.18 -3.43 -13.84
C LYS A 115 -0.99 -3.83 -12.97
N VAL A 116 -0.46 -5.03 -13.19
CA VAL A 116 0.81 -5.44 -12.57
C VAL A 116 1.92 -4.69 -13.28
N VAL A 117 2.51 -3.72 -12.59
CA VAL A 117 3.70 -3.03 -13.09
C VAL A 117 4.88 -3.99 -12.94
N LYS A 118 5.43 -4.44 -14.05
CA LYS A 118 6.70 -5.17 -14.06
C LYS A 118 7.82 -4.16 -13.93
N PHE A 119 8.71 -4.40 -12.99
CA PHE A 119 9.93 -3.59 -12.91
C PHE A 119 10.72 -3.71 -14.22
N ALA A 120 11.12 -2.58 -14.77
CA ALA A 120 12.01 -2.57 -15.91
C ALA A 120 13.36 -3.18 -15.48
N LYS A 121 13.81 -4.23 -16.16
CA LYS A 121 15.12 -4.84 -15.93
C LYS A 121 16.29 -3.97 -16.43
N LYS A 122 15.97 -2.90 -17.20
CA LYS A 122 16.98 -1.94 -17.65
C LYS A 122 17.24 -0.96 -16.52
N GLU A 123 18.43 -1.06 -15.92
CA GLU A 123 18.96 0.02 -15.11
C GLU A 123 19.22 1.24 -16.00
N THR A 124 18.58 2.34 -15.66
CA THR A 124 18.96 3.62 -16.23
C THR A 124 20.24 4.04 -15.52
N VAL A 125 21.38 3.76 -16.13
CA VAL A 125 22.65 4.30 -15.63
C VAL A 125 22.58 5.81 -15.84
N PRO A 126 22.47 6.63 -14.78
CA PRO A 126 22.50 8.07 -14.93
C PRO A 126 23.89 8.43 -15.47
N LYS A 127 23.94 8.99 -16.69
CA LYS A 127 25.15 9.65 -17.21
C LYS A 127 25.36 10.93 -16.39
N TYR A 128 26.04 10.81 -15.27
CA TYR A 128 26.54 12.01 -14.58
C TYR A 128 27.63 12.60 -15.48
N SER A 129 27.43 13.82 -15.94
CA SER A 129 28.52 14.58 -16.53
C SER A 129 29.59 14.72 -15.44
N ASN A 130 30.84 14.32 -15.75
CA ASN A 130 31.96 14.33 -14.79
C ASN A 130 32.29 15.72 -14.23
N ASN A 131 31.52 16.75 -14.59
CA ASN A 131 31.72 18.14 -14.16
C ASN A 131 30.72 18.57 -13.05
N SER A 132 29.93 17.64 -12.51
CA SER A 132 29.02 17.99 -11.40
C SER A 132 29.84 18.24 -10.13
N PHE A 133 29.61 19.36 -9.46
CA PHE A 133 30.19 19.70 -8.16
C PHE A 133 30.03 18.55 -7.14
N MET A 134 28.87 17.88 -7.15
CA MET A 134 28.60 16.72 -6.28
C MET A 134 29.51 15.52 -6.59
N TYR A 135 29.82 15.28 -7.86
CA TYR A 135 30.70 14.19 -8.23
C TYR A 135 32.14 14.46 -7.74
N ASN A 136 32.62 15.67 -7.93
CA ASN A 136 33.96 16.08 -7.47
C ASN A 136 34.06 16.08 -5.94
N PHE A 137 33.00 16.48 -5.25
CA PHE A 137 32.93 16.44 -3.80
C PHE A 137 32.99 15.00 -3.25
N LEU A 138 32.11 14.10 -3.77
CA LEU A 138 32.09 12.69 -3.36
C LEU A 138 33.39 11.95 -3.74
N SER A 139 33.98 12.23 -4.90
CA SER A 139 35.25 11.63 -5.30
C SER A 139 36.41 12.05 -4.36
N SER A 140 36.44 13.32 -3.95
CA SER A 140 37.41 13.82 -2.98
C SER A 140 37.33 13.13 -1.62
N PHE A 141 36.14 12.82 -1.15
CA PHE A 141 35.95 12.03 0.08
C PHE A 141 36.44 10.60 -0.08
N ARG A 142 36.05 9.94 -1.18
CA ARG A 142 36.50 8.58 -1.48
C ARG A 142 38.00 8.48 -1.56
N ASP A 143 38.65 9.43 -2.22
CA ASP A 143 40.11 9.45 -2.40
C ASP A 143 40.83 9.70 -1.07
N LYS A 144 40.26 10.50 -0.16
CA LYS A 144 40.80 10.68 1.21
C LYS A 144 40.66 9.42 2.06
N ILE A 145 39.57 8.68 1.94
CA ILE A 145 39.36 7.43 2.70
C ILE A 145 40.27 6.32 2.18
N ASN A 146 40.49 6.26 0.87
CA ASN A 146 41.30 5.24 0.24
C ASN A 146 42.81 5.59 0.18
N ALA A 147 43.18 6.81 0.58
CA ALA A 147 44.57 7.21 0.62
C ALA A 147 45.36 6.38 1.66
N PRO A 148 46.42 5.63 1.26
CA PRO A 148 47.21 4.87 2.22
C PRO A 148 47.82 5.82 3.23
N PHE A 149 47.74 5.47 4.54
CA PHE A 149 48.38 6.23 5.62
C PHE A 149 49.86 6.37 5.32
N ARG A 150 50.29 7.56 4.90
CA ARG A 150 51.68 7.87 4.70
C ARG A 150 52.37 7.82 6.06
N LYS A 151 53.10 6.72 6.35
CA LYS A 151 54.01 6.66 7.49
C LYS A 151 55.00 7.79 7.36
N LYS A 152 54.93 8.80 8.25
CA LYS A 152 55.91 9.85 8.40
C LYS A 152 57.24 9.16 8.74
N LYS A 153 58.22 9.14 7.80
CA LYS A 153 59.60 8.81 8.14
C LYS A 153 60.11 9.91 9.07
N ILE A 154 60.31 9.57 10.34
CA ILE A 154 61.03 10.39 11.31
C ILE A 154 62.50 10.26 10.90
N LYS A 155 63.12 11.38 10.54
CA LYS A 155 64.59 11.50 10.42
C LYS A 155 65.12 11.77 11.82
#